data_3f543bac8483ca43505b0fd87cb7d08d
#
_entry.id   3f543bac8483ca43505b0fd87cb7d08d
#
_cell.length_a   1.000
_cell.length_b   1.000
_cell.length_c   1.000
_cell.angle_alpha   90.00
_cell.angle_beta   90.00
_cell.angle_gamma   90.00
#
_symmetry.space_group_name_H-M   'P 1'
#
loop_
_entity.id
_entity.type
_entity.pdbx_description
1 polymer ?
#
loop_
_entity_poly.entity_id
_entity_poly.type
_entity_poly.pdbx_seq_one_letter_code
_entity_poly.pdbx_strand_id
1 'polypeptide(L)'
;MERLIRWALNLIPRPVLQRLAGWAVPLAGVLYKGRGVECPVCGARYRKFMPYGYVRPRANALCPRCLSLERHRLLWLYLSRETDLLRTLPRTLHIAPEVCILRHLKPCFAAHPDRYLTADLESPLADLHFDVQQIPLADASVGAVICNHLLEHVADDRRALRELRRILRPGGWGILLSPVDLGRESTYEDDTVTDPDQRTRLFGQYDHRRIYGADYIERLRQAGFEAAEIDYAASFSPEERRRYALPEDRIYAVYKH
;
A
#
# COMPACT_ATOMS: atom_id res chain seq x y z
N MET A 1 -31.10 -1.37 -6.61
CA MET A 1 -30.26 -2.44 -6.06
C MET A 1 -28.92 -1.91 -5.53
N GLU A 2 -28.16 -1.14 -6.31
CA GLU A 2 -26.85 -0.58 -5.86
C GLU A 2 -26.93 0.33 -4.62
N ARG A 3 -27.97 1.18 -4.47
CA ARG A 3 -28.15 2.04 -3.30
C ARG A 3 -28.39 1.25 -2.01
N LEU A 4 -29.15 0.17 -2.07
CA LEU A 4 -29.38 -0.74 -0.93
C LEU A 4 -28.12 -1.50 -0.52
N ILE A 5 -27.34 -1.95 -1.50
CA ILE A 5 -26.04 -2.60 -1.25
C ILE A 5 -25.06 -1.63 -0.61
N ARG A 6 -24.96 -0.38 -1.10
CA ARG A 6 -24.12 0.67 -0.48
C ARG A 6 -24.54 0.96 0.95
N TRP A 7 -25.84 1.08 1.20
CA TRP A 7 -26.38 1.33 2.54
C TRP A 7 -26.07 0.18 3.49
N ALA A 8 -26.27 -1.07 3.07
CA ALA A 8 -25.93 -2.26 3.86
C ALA A 8 -24.43 -2.40 4.13
N LEU A 9 -23.57 -2.07 3.14
CA LEU A 9 -22.11 -2.09 3.30
C LEU A 9 -21.60 -1.02 4.27
N ASN A 10 -22.27 0.12 4.38
CA ASN A 10 -21.93 1.18 5.34
C ASN A 10 -22.31 0.83 6.79
N LEU A 11 -23.25 -0.09 6.98
CA LEU A 11 -23.67 -0.54 8.32
C LEU A 11 -22.81 -1.68 8.88
N ILE A 12 -22.07 -2.38 8.03
CA ILE A 12 -21.23 -3.51 8.45
C ILE A 12 -19.82 -3.00 8.76
N PRO A 13 -19.29 -3.23 9.99
CA PRO A 13 -17.94 -2.85 10.34
C PRO A 13 -16.90 -3.40 9.34
N ARG A 14 -15.92 -2.58 8.95
CA ARG A 14 -14.85 -2.96 7.98
C ARG A 14 -14.21 -4.31 8.26
N PRO A 15 -13.89 -4.71 9.52
CA PRO A 15 -13.32 -6.03 9.81
C PRO A 15 -14.25 -7.20 9.43
N VAL A 16 -15.56 -7.01 9.59
CA VAL A 16 -16.57 -8.04 9.20
C VAL A 16 -16.65 -8.15 7.69
N LEU A 17 -16.68 -7.00 6.98
CA LEU A 17 -16.63 -6.98 5.52
C LEU A 17 -15.38 -7.63 4.97
N GLN A 18 -14.22 -7.39 5.57
CA GLN A 18 -12.95 -8.01 5.18
C GLN A 18 -12.97 -9.53 5.40
N ARG A 19 -13.54 -10.00 6.51
CA ARG A 19 -13.72 -11.45 6.75
C ARG A 19 -14.66 -12.09 5.73
N LEU A 20 -15.82 -11.48 5.49
CA LEU A 20 -16.80 -11.98 4.51
C LEU A 20 -16.22 -11.96 3.08
N ALA A 21 -15.52 -10.90 2.70
CA ALA A 21 -14.82 -10.83 1.41
C ALA A 21 -13.75 -11.92 1.28
N GLY A 22 -13.04 -12.22 2.38
CA GLY A 22 -12.04 -13.30 2.43
C GLY A 22 -12.62 -14.68 2.09
N TRP A 23 -13.91 -14.93 2.28
CA TRP A 23 -14.62 -16.17 1.93
C TRP A 23 -15.36 -16.08 0.59
N ALA A 24 -16.12 -15.01 0.40
CA ALA A 24 -16.99 -14.87 -0.77
C ALA A 24 -16.22 -14.63 -2.08
N VAL A 25 -15.16 -13.81 -2.02
CA VAL A 25 -14.37 -13.44 -3.21
C VAL A 25 -13.62 -14.63 -3.82
N PRO A 26 -12.96 -15.52 -3.05
CA PRO A 26 -12.36 -16.74 -3.59
C PRO A 26 -13.37 -17.68 -4.26
N LEU A 27 -14.58 -17.82 -3.72
CA LEU A 27 -15.66 -18.62 -4.34
C LEU A 27 -16.10 -18.01 -5.67
N ALA A 28 -16.34 -16.69 -5.70
CA ALA A 28 -16.62 -15.98 -6.95
C ALA A 28 -15.48 -16.06 -7.96
N GLY A 29 -14.24 -16.19 -7.48
CA GLY A 29 -13.03 -16.37 -8.28
C GLY A 29 -13.07 -17.60 -9.20
N VAL A 30 -13.85 -18.64 -8.87
CA VAL A 30 -14.03 -19.82 -9.74
C VAL A 30 -14.58 -19.43 -11.10
N LEU A 31 -15.49 -18.45 -11.15
CA LEU A 31 -16.07 -17.91 -12.39
C LEU A 31 -15.06 -17.14 -13.25
N TYR A 32 -13.94 -16.74 -12.67
CA TYR A 32 -12.87 -15.98 -13.32
C TYR A 32 -11.71 -16.85 -13.79
N LYS A 33 -11.70 -18.16 -13.52
CA LYS A 33 -10.61 -19.07 -13.92
C LYS A 33 -10.25 -18.94 -15.41
N GLY A 34 -8.94 -18.96 -15.70
CA GLY A 34 -8.40 -18.83 -17.04
C GLY A 34 -6.91 -18.50 -17.05
N ARG A 35 -6.36 -18.09 -18.19
CA ARG A 35 -4.93 -17.84 -18.40
C ARG A 35 -4.62 -16.43 -18.95
N GLY A 36 -5.59 -15.51 -18.94
CA GLY A 36 -5.42 -14.15 -19.47
C GLY A 36 -4.56 -13.26 -18.59
N VAL A 37 -4.63 -13.45 -17.26
CA VAL A 37 -3.83 -12.70 -16.28
C VAL A 37 -3.27 -13.63 -15.21
N GLU A 38 -2.16 -13.23 -14.60
CA GLU A 38 -1.50 -13.94 -13.51
C GLU A 38 -1.19 -12.98 -12.36
N CYS A 39 -1.52 -13.37 -11.14
CA CYS A 39 -1.17 -12.59 -9.96
C CYS A 39 0.25 -12.93 -9.50
N PRO A 40 1.22 -12.01 -9.59
CA PRO A 40 2.59 -12.29 -9.16
C PRO A 40 2.72 -12.48 -7.64
N VAL A 41 1.73 -12.00 -6.85
CA VAL A 41 1.72 -12.16 -5.40
C VAL A 41 1.41 -13.62 -5.01
N CYS A 42 0.38 -14.25 -5.60
CA CYS A 42 -0.07 -15.58 -5.18
C CYS A 42 0.03 -16.66 -6.26
N GLY A 43 0.54 -16.35 -7.45
CA GLY A 43 0.68 -17.27 -8.59
C GLY A 43 -0.63 -17.71 -9.27
N ALA A 44 -1.78 -17.21 -8.82
CA ALA A 44 -3.08 -17.64 -9.37
C ALA A 44 -3.32 -17.00 -10.74
N ARG A 45 -3.97 -17.80 -11.64
CA ARG A 45 -4.28 -17.40 -13.01
C ARG A 45 -5.77 -17.30 -13.24
N TYR A 46 -6.18 -16.24 -13.97
CA TYR A 46 -7.57 -15.93 -14.27
C TYR A 46 -7.74 -15.46 -15.71
N ARG A 47 -8.98 -15.44 -16.22
CA ARG A 47 -9.26 -14.77 -17.51
C ARG A 47 -9.05 -13.27 -17.41
N LYS A 48 -9.46 -12.69 -16.29
CA LYS A 48 -9.26 -11.32 -15.84
C LYS A 48 -9.40 -11.27 -14.33
N PHE A 49 -8.86 -10.23 -13.68
CA PHE A 49 -9.17 -9.96 -12.28
C PHE A 49 -10.55 -9.33 -12.11
N MET A 50 -11.06 -9.34 -10.88
CA MET A 50 -12.35 -8.73 -10.56
C MET A 50 -12.24 -7.19 -10.60
N PRO A 51 -13.35 -6.48 -10.87
CA PRO A 51 -13.38 -5.03 -10.72
C PRO A 51 -13.25 -4.63 -9.25
N TYR A 52 -12.69 -3.43 -9.00
CA TYR A 52 -12.57 -2.86 -7.67
C TYR A 52 -12.71 -1.33 -7.67
N GLY A 53 -13.34 -0.78 -6.63
CA GLY A 53 -13.56 0.65 -6.41
C GLY A 53 -15.04 1.00 -6.34
N TYR A 54 -15.38 1.94 -5.44
CA TYR A 54 -16.76 2.36 -5.22
C TYR A 54 -17.16 3.59 -6.04
N VAL A 55 -16.26 4.56 -6.16
CA VAL A 55 -16.53 5.83 -6.87
C VAL A 55 -16.21 5.69 -8.35
N ARG A 56 -15.06 5.11 -8.67
CA ARG A 56 -14.60 4.81 -10.04
C ARG A 56 -14.13 3.36 -10.10
N PRO A 57 -15.04 2.42 -10.42
CA PRO A 57 -14.67 1.01 -10.53
C PRO A 57 -13.60 0.82 -11.62
N ARG A 58 -12.46 0.25 -11.24
CA ARG A 58 -11.42 -0.16 -12.18
C ARG A 58 -11.65 -1.62 -12.55
N ALA A 59 -11.69 -1.90 -13.83
CA ALA A 59 -11.73 -3.27 -14.33
C ALA A 59 -10.37 -3.95 -14.11
N ASN A 60 -10.37 -5.28 -14.01
CA ASN A 60 -9.13 -6.08 -13.93
C ASN A 60 -8.22 -5.73 -12.74
N ALA A 61 -8.79 -5.32 -11.60
CA ALA A 61 -8.09 -4.76 -10.46
C ALA A 61 -7.78 -5.78 -9.35
N LEU A 62 -8.79 -6.48 -8.84
CA LEU A 62 -8.71 -7.30 -7.63
C LEU A 62 -8.46 -8.77 -7.94
N CYS A 63 -7.37 -9.32 -7.44
CA CYS A 63 -7.10 -10.76 -7.49
C CYS A 63 -8.10 -11.52 -6.60
N PRO A 64 -8.90 -12.46 -7.16
CA PRO A 64 -9.90 -13.19 -6.36
C PRO A 64 -9.31 -14.06 -5.24
N ARG A 65 -8.05 -14.51 -5.38
CA ARG A 65 -7.42 -15.43 -4.41
C ARG A 65 -6.80 -14.70 -3.22
N CYS A 66 -5.97 -13.70 -3.47
CA CYS A 66 -5.20 -13.05 -2.41
C CYS A 66 -5.66 -11.63 -2.11
N LEU A 67 -6.65 -11.12 -2.85
CA LEU A 67 -7.19 -9.76 -2.73
C LEU A 67 -6.16 -8.66 -3.04
N SER A 68 -5.07 -8.99 -3.75
CA SER A 68 -4.13 -7.97 -4.20
C SER A 68 -4.76 -7.08 -5.26
N LEU A 69 -4.51 -5.79 -5.16
CA LEU A 69 -4.80 -4.79 -6.18
C LEU A 69 -3.57 -4.58 -7.08
N GLU A 70 -3.75 -3.78 -8.12
CA GLU A 70 -2.71 -3.46 -9.12
C GLU A 70 -1.41 -2.98 -8.45
N ARG A 71 -1.53 -1.99 -7.55
CA ARG A 71 -0.41 -1.42 -6.79
C ARG A 71 0.30 -2.44 -5.89
N HIS A 72 -0.45 -3.39 -5.29
CA HIS A 72 0.15 -4.44 -4.46
C HIS A 72 0.96 -5.43 -5.31
N ARG A 73 0.55 -5.67 -6.55
CA ARG A 73 1.30 -6.52 -7.49
C ARG A 73 2.61 -5.85 -7.91
N LEU A 74 2.57 -4.54 -8.21
CA LEU A 74 3.76 -3.77 -8.54
C LEU A 74 4.73 -3.71 -7.35
N LEU A 75 4.22 -3.40 -6.14
CA LEU A 75 4.98 -3.40 -4.90
C LEU A 75 5.65 -4.76 -4.65
N TRP A 76 4.90 -5.86 -4.76
CA TRP A 76 5.45 -7.21 -4.54
C TRP A 76 6.57 -7.55 -5.51
N LEU A 77 6.39 -7.23 -6.78
CA LEU A 77 7.44 -7.43 -7.80
C LEU A 77 8.69 -6.62 -7.45
N TYR A 78 8.54 -5.37 -7.03
CA TYR A 78 9.65 -4.53 -6.61
C TYR A 78 10.34 -5.08 -5.36
N LEU A 79 9.61 -5.35 -4.29
CA LEU A 79 10.16 -5.90 -3.05
C LEU A 79 10.91 -7.22 -3.27
N SER A 80 10.38 -8.11 -4.11
CA SER A 80 10.94 -9.43 -4.33
C SER A 80 12.11 -9.47 -5.32
N ARG A 81 12.24 -8.50 -6.22
CA ARG A 81 13.23 -8.50 -7.30
C ARG A 81 14.31 -7.46 -7.14
N GLU A 82 13.93 -6.26 -6.66
CA GLU A 82 14.81 -5.08 -6.67
C GLU A 82 15.37 -4.74 -5.28
N THR A 83 14.85 -5.39 -4.21
CA THR A 83 15.36 -5.18 -2.86
C THR A 83 16.05 -6.43 -2.31
N ASP A 84 16.77 -6.25 -1.23
CA ASP A 84 17.39 -7.36 -0.51
C ASP A 84 16.47 -7.98 0.57
N LEU A 85 15.20 -7.53 0.66
CA LEU A 85 14.26 -7.89 1.71
C LEU A 85 14.19 -9.40 1.97
N LEU A 86 13.99 -10.19 0.91
CA LEU A 86 13.82 -11.64 1.02
C LEU A 86 15.13 -12.41 1.15
N ARG A 87 16.26 -11.75 0.86
CA ARG A 87 17.60 -12.35 0.93
C ARG A 87 18.25 -12.13 2.29
N THR A 88 18.17 -10.91 2.83
CA THR A 88 18.88 -10.53 4.07
C THR A 88 17.96 -10.52 5.29
N LEU A 89 16.64 -10.49 5.08
CA LEU A 89 15.64 -10.42 6.13
C LEU A 89 15.97 -9.34 7.18
N PRO A 90 16.16 -8.09 6.76
CA PRO A 90 16.48 -7.01 7.70
C PRO A 90 15.31 -6.85 8.70
N ARG A 91 15.60 -6.31 9.88
CA ARG A 91 14.50 -5.93 10.78
C ARG A 91 13.61 -4.91 10.09
N THR A 92 12.38 -5.31 9.78
CA THR A 92 11.44 -4.61 8.90
C THR A 92 10.23 -4.14 9.68
N LEU A 93 9.83 -2.88 9.50
CA LEU A 93 8.54 -2.36 9.96
C LEU A 93 7.62 -2.21 8.76
N HIS A 94 6.49 -2.94 8.78
CA HIS A 94 5.43 -2.85 7.78
C HIS A 94 4.21 -2.15 8.41
N ILE A 95 3.94 -0.91 8.00
CA ILE A 95 2.88 -0.08 8.55
C ILE A 95 1.65 -0.19 7.67
N ALA A 96 0.46 -0.25 8.28
CA ALA A 96 -0.83 -0.49 7.64
C ALA A 96 -0.80 -1.72 6.71
N PRO A 97 -0.40 -2.91 7.22
CA PRO A 97 -0.01 -4.04 6.39
C PRO A 97 -1.17 -4.58 5.56
N GLU A 98 -0.96 -4.64 4.25
CA GLU A 98 -1.91 -5.23 3.33
C GLU A 98 -1.91 -6.76 3.46
N VAL A 99 -3.08 -7.35 3.62
CA VAL A 99 -3.28 -8.80 3.83
C VAL A 99 -2.50 -9.65 2.82
N CYS A 100 -2.51 -9.24 1.55
CA CYS A 100 -1.84 -9.99 0.48
C CYS A 100 -0.31 -9.97 0.60
N ILE A 101 0.29 -8.88 1.04
CA ILE A 101 1.74 -8.75 1.27
C ILE A 101 2.12 -9.42 2.58
N LEU A 102 1.38 -9.13 3.66
CA LEU A 102 1.57 -9.72 4.99
C LEU A 102 1.65 -11.25 4.95
N ARG A 103 0.69 -11.91 4.25
CA ARG A 103 0.63 -13.38 4.13
C ARG A 103 1.85 -13.97 3.44
N HIS A 104 2.55 -13.22 2.61
CA HIS A 104 3.77 -13.68 1.94
C HIS A 104 5.04 -13.32 2.72
N LEU A 105 5.09 -12.16 3.36
CA LEU A 105 6.27 -11.76 4.13
C LEU A 105 6.36 -12.49 5.48
N LYS A 106 5.27 -12.59 6.25
CA LYS A 106 5.29 -13.20 7.60
C LYS A 106 5.92 -14.61 7.62
N PRO A 107 5.63 -15.52 6.68
CA PRO A 107 6.30 -16.83 6.63
C PRO A 107 7.81 -16.76 6.33
N CYS A 108 8.26 -15.77 5.53
CA CYS A 108 9.69 -15.60 5.23
C CYS A 108 10.50 -15.29 6.50
N PHE A 109 9.89 -14.62 7.47
CA PHE A 109 10.50 -14.27 8.75
C PHE A 109 10.22 -15.28 9.87
N ALA A 110 9.66 -16.47 9.58
CA ALA A 110 9.26 -17.43 10.61
C ALA A 110 10.39 -17.85 11.54
N ALA A 111 11.64 -17.92 11.04
CA ALA A 111 12.83 -18.23 11.86
C ALA A 111 13.30 -17.02 12.73
N HIS A 112 12.85 -15.81 12.42
CA HIS A 112 13.23 -14.57 13.10
C HIS A 112 12.00 -13.65 13.23
N PRO A 113 10.96 -14.04 13.99
CA PRO A 113 9.69 -13.32 14.05
C PRO A 113 9.84 -11.90 14.62
N ASP A 114 10.84 -11.66 15.45
CA ASP A 114 11.23 -10.35 15.99
C ASP A 114 11.75 -9.36 14.94
N ARG A 115 12.10 -9.85 13.75
CA ARG A 115 12.56 -9.01 12.64
C ARG A 115 11.46 -8.50 11.73
N TYR A 116 10.25 -9.04 11.79
CA TYR A 116 9.13 -8.55 10.99
C TYR A 116 8.04 -8.01 11.89
N LEU A 117 8.04 -6.69 12.05
CA LEU A 117 7.09 -5.95 12.86
C LEU A 117 5.99 -5.39 11.97
N THR A 118 4.75 -5.56 12.38
CA THR A 118 3.61 -4.93 11.73
C THR A 118 2.99 -3.91 12.63
N ALA A 119 2.59 -2.76 12.10
CA ALA A 119 2.00 -1.68 12.89
C ALA A 119 0.82 -1.04 12.16
N ASP A 120 -0.18 -0.65 12.92
CA ASP A 120 -1.34 0.11 12.45
C ASP A 120 -1.95 0.85 13.65
N LEU A 121 -2.77 1.86 13.41
CA LEU A 121 -3.44 2.56 14.51
C LEU A 121 -4.47 1.65 15.21
N GLU A 122 -5.28 0.91 14.43
CA GLU A 122 -6.44 0.17 14.94
C GLU A 122 -6.59 -1.25 14.35
N SER A 123 -5.90 -1.56 13.26
CA SER A 123 -6.11 -2.82 12.54
C SER A 123 -5.66 -4.03 13.36
N PRO A 124 -6.53 -5.05 13.55
CA PRO A 124 -6.17 -6.27 14.26
C PRO A 124 -5.18 -7.17 13.50
N LEU A 125 -4.76 -6.77 12.31
CA LEU A 125 -3.74 -7.45 11.52
C LEU A 125 -2.32 -7.07 11.94
N ALA A 126 -2.17 -5.97 12.67
CA ALA A 126 -0.90 -5.47 13.13
C ALA A 126 -0.57 -6.03 14.52
N ASP A 127 0.72 -6.28 14.74
CA ASP A 127 1.23 -6.74 16.04
C ASP A 127 1.44 -5.55 17.01
N LEU A 128 1.62 -4.33 16.47
CA LEU A 128 1.82 -3.09 17.23
C LEU A 128 0.75 -2.06 16.87
N HIS A 129 0.33 -1.27 17.86
CA HIS A 129 -0.65 -0.20 17.68
C HIS A 129 -0.07 1.13 18.13
N PHE A 130 0.11 2.06 17.18
CA PHE A 130 0.61 3.42 17.43
C PHE A 130 0.31 4.35 16.26
N ASP A 131 0.37 5.64 16.54
CA ASP A 131 0.36 6.68 15.51
C ASP A 131 1.75 6.78 14.85
N VAL A 132 1.80 6.75 13.53
CA VAL A 132 3.04 6.90 12.75
C VAL A 132 3.75 8.23 12.99
N GLN A 133 3.03 9.23 13.50
CA GLN A 133 3.60 10.53 13.92
C GLN A 133 4.40 10.46 15.23
N GLN A 134 4.31 9.32 15.96
CA GLN A 134 5.03 9.07 17.20
C GLN A 134 5.32 7.57 17.34
N ILE A 135 6.35 7.10 16.66
CA ILE A 135 6.70 5.68 16.60
C ILE A 135 7.45 5.27 17.87
N PRO A 136 6.94 4.31 18.68
CA PRO A 136 7.56 3.89 19.94
C PRO A 136 8.71 2.88 19.72
N LEU A 137 9.53 3.11 18.72
CA LEU A 137 10.73 2.35 18.42
C LEU A 137 11.95 3.25 18.58
N ALA A 138 13.07 2.65 19.00
CA ALA A 138 14.34 3.36 19.15
C ALA A 138 14.87 3.89 17.82
N ASP A 139 15.70 4.92 17.88
CA ASP A 139 16.43 5.45 16.74
C ASP A 139 17.28 4.35 16.08
N ALA A 140 17.38 4.36 14.76
CA ALA A 140 18.20 3.44 13.99
C ALA A 140 17.95 1.95 14.29
N SER A 141 16.70 1.58 14.66
CA SER A 141 16.35 0.24 15.13
C SER A 141 15.81 -0.68 14.05
N VAL A 142 15.48 -0.18 12.85
CA VAL A 142 14.98 -1.00 11.73
C VAL A 142 15.83 -0.82 10.48
N GLY A 143 15.96 -1.89 9.69
CA GLY A 143 16.72 -1.89 8.44
C GLY A 143 15.87 -1.60 7.22
N ALA A 144 14.56 -1.88 7.29
CA ALA A 144 13.63 -1.60 6.20
C ALA A 144 12.27 -1.09 6.72
N VAL A 145 11.62 -0.23 5.94
CA VAL A 145 10.25 0.26 6.21
C VAL A 145 9.39 0.05 4.96
N ILE A 146 8.18 -0.46 5.17
CA ILE A 146 7.14 -0.54 4.14
C ILE A 146 5.94 0.25 4.68
N CYS A 147 5.57 1.33 4.00
CA CYS A 147 4.46 2.20 4.39
C CYS A 147 3.71 2.65 3.14
N ASN A 148 2.55 2.05 2.91
CA ASN A 148 1.81 2.26 1.68
C ASN A 148 0.41 2.80 1.97
N HIS A 149 0.02 3.85 1.23
CA HIS A 149 -1.32 4.44 1.30
C HIS A 149 -1.76 4.76 2.74
N LEU A 150 -0.86 5.40 3.49
CA LEU A 150 -1.09 5.86 4.86
C LEU A 150 -0.89 7.37 4.99
N LEU A 151 0.15 7.94 4.37
CA LEU A 151 0.56 9.32 4.60
C LEU A 151 -0.50 10.34 4.17
N GLU A 152 -1.34 10.00 3.19
CA GLU A 152 -2.48 10.83 2.76
C GLU A 152 -3.57 10.97 3.83
N HIS A 153 -3.62 10.07 4.82
CA HIS A 153 -4.59 10.08 5.93
C HIS A 153 -4.07 10.79 7.18
N VAL A 154 -2.75 10.92 7.32
CA VAL A 154 -2.09 11.42 8.53
C VAL A 154 -2.23 12.93 8.65
N ALA A 155 -2.40 13.45 9.86
CA ALA A 155 -2.53 14.88 10.09
C ALA A 155 -1.26 15.64 9.70
N ASP A 156 -0.11 15.24 10.24
CA ASP A 156 1.22 15.79 9.92
C ASP A 156 2.09 14.70 9.29
N ASP A 157 2.04 14.59 7.97
CA ASP A 157 2.85 13.63 7.22
C ASP A 157 4.35 13.94 7.29
N ARG A 158 4.72 15.21 7.42
CA ARG A 158 6.12 15.61 7.59
C ARG A 158 6.69 15.09 8.91
N ARG A 159 5.89 15.12 9.98
CA ARG A 159 6.26 14.50 11.26
C ARG A 159 6.37 12.99 11.13
N ALA A 160 5.40 12.36 10.49
CA ALA A 160 5.45 10.92 10.21
C ALA A 160 6.72 10.54 9.42
N LEU A 161 7.05 11.28 8.37
CA LEU A 161 8.27 11.05 7.58
C LEU A 161 9.55 11.20 8.42
N ARG A 162 9.63 12.20 9.32
CA ARG A 162 10.76 12.34 10.24
C ARG A 162 10.88 11.15 11.19
N GLU A 163 9.77 10.63 11.72
CA GLU A 163 9.74 9.46 12.57
C GLU A 163 10.19 8.19 11.81
N LEU A 164 9.69 7.99 10.58
CA LEU A 164 10.14 6.90 9.72
C LEU A 164 11.65 6.95 9.45
N ARG A 165 12.18 8.16 9.20
CA ARG A 165 13.62 8.35 9.04
C ARG A 165 14.39 8.12 10.34
N ARG A 166 13.88 8.58 11.48
CA ARG A 166 14.51 8.40 12.79
C ARG A 166 14.77 6.93 13.09
N ILE A 167 13.75 6.09 12.90
CA ILE A 167 13.84 4.66 13.24
C ILE A 167 14.68 3.85 12.24
N LEU A 168 14.83 4.30 10.99
CA LEU A 168 15.72 3.65 10.01
C LEU A 168 17.18 3.79 10.45
N ARG A 169 17.94 2.69 10.39
CA ARG A 169 19.39 2.71 10.60
C ARG A 169 20.12 3.34 9.40
N PRO A 170 21.34 3.85 9.56
CA PRO A 170 22.19 4.16 8.42
C PRO A 170 22.34 2.95 7.49
N GLY A 171 22.25 3.17 6.17
CA GLY A 171 22.16 2.13 5.15
C GLY A 171 20.83 1.40 5.10
N GLY A 172 19.82 1.82 5.88
CA GLY A 172 18.45 1.31 5.79
C GLY A 172 17.67 1.97 4.66
N TRP A 173 16.60 1.30 4.24
CA TRP A 173 15.76 1.76 3.15
C TRP A 173 14.27 1.66 3.47
N GLY A 174 13.43 2.31 2.68
CA GLY A 174 11.98 2.21 2.78
C GLY A 174 11.28 2.33 1.44
N ILE A 175 10.08 1.78 1.36
CA ILE A 175 9.13 2.03 0.28
C ILE A 175 7.95 2.78 0.89
N LEU A 176 7.74 4.02 0.42
CA LEU A 176 6.71 4.93 0.93
C LEU A 176 5.76 5.30 -0.21
N LEU A 177 4.69 4.53 -0.39
CA LEU A 177 3.73 4.75 -1.47
C LEU A 177 2.52 5.56 -0.98
N SER A 178 2.11 6.50 -1.81
CA SER A 178 0.84 7.24 -1.68
C SER A 178 0.25 7.46 -3.06
N PRO A 179 -1.05 7.74 -3.18
CA PRO A 179 -1.63 8.19 -4.44
C PRO A 179 -1.03 9.55 -4.81
N VAL A 180 -0.30 9.60 -5.92
CA VAL A 180 0.30 10.83 -6.46
C VAL A 180 -0.37 11.18 -7.77
N ASP A 181 -0.89 12.39 -7.88
CA ASP A 181 -1.40 12.96 -9.11
C ASP A 181 -0.25 13.69 -9.86
N LEU A 182 0.39 12.99 -10.79
CA LEU A 182 1.50 13.55 -11.57
C LEU A 182 1.07 14.69 -12.51
N GLY A 183 -0.23 14.88 -12.73
CA GLY A 183 -0.76 16.05 -13.47
C GLY A 183 -0.79 17.33 -12.63
N ARG A 184 -0.53 17.22 -11.34
CA ARG A 184 -0.48 18.31 -10.38
C ARG A 184 0.97 18.57 -9.98
N GLU A 185 1.43 19.81 -10.10
CA GLU A 185 2.82 20.18 -9.73
C GLU A 185 3.07 20.09 -8.22
N SER A 186 2.10 20.53 -7.41
CA SER A 186 2.22 20.59 -5.96
C SER A 186 1.10 19.86 -5.23
N THR A 187 1.44 19.30 -4.08
CA THR A 187 0.50 18.71 -3.13
C THR A 187 -0.56 19.72 -2.73
N TYR A 188 -1.82 19.32 -2.80
CA TYR A 188 -2.94 20.08 -2.29
C TYR A 188 -3.41 19.49 -0.96
N GLU A 189 -3.39 20.30 0.09
CA GLU A 189 -3.86 19.97 1.42
C GLU A 189 -4.62 21.16 2.01
N ASP A 190 -5.69 20.89 2.77
CA ASP A 190 -6.50 21.92 3.42
C ASP A 190 -7.12 21.32 4.69
N ASP A 191 -6.59 21.70 5.84
CA ASP A 191 -7.03 21.21 7.13
C ASP A 191 -8.43 21.74 7.54
N THR A 192 -8.93 22.77 6.88
CA THR A 192 -10.28 23.29 7.13
C THR A 192 -11.37 22.39 6.54
N VAL A 193 -11.01 21.52 5.58
CA VAL A 193 -11.92 20.55 4.97
C VAL A 193 -12.09 19.37 5.92
N THR A 194 -13.18 19.37 6.69
CA THR A 194 -13.51 18.31 7.66
C THR A 194 -14.65 17.41 7.20
N ASP A 195 -15.47 17.88 6.29
CA ASP A 195 -16.62 17.14 5.76
C ASP A 195 -16.18 15.99 4.85
N PRO A 196 -16.65 14.73 5.10
CA PRO A 196 -16.23 13.55 4.33
C PRO A 196 -16.57 13.61 2.84
N ASP A 197 -17.70 14.24 2.47
CA ASP A 197 -18.10 14.36 1.07
C ASP A 197 -17.24 15.40 0.34
N GLN A 198 -16.85 16.47 1.04
CA GLN A 198 -15.90 17.45 0.51
C GLN A 198 -14.50 16.82 0.33
N ARG A 199 -14.03 16.05 1.32
CA ARG A 199 -12.76 15.29 1.19
C ARG A 199 -12.78 14.35 0.00
N THR A 200 -13.88 13.61 -0.20
CA THR A 200 -14.03 12.72 -1.36
C THR A 200 -13.91 13.47 -2.68
N ARG A 201 -14.48 14.69 -2.77
CA ARG A 201 -14.41 15.52 -4.00
C ARG A 201 -13.03 16.10 -4.24
N LEU A 202 -12.38 16.61 -3.17
CA LEU A 202 -11.12 17.34 -3.27
C LEU A 202 -9.90 16.42 -3.23
N PHE A 203 -9.92 15.37 -2.41
CA PHE A 203 -8.79 14.49 -2.15
C PHE A 203 -8.99 13.05 -2.65
N GLY A 204 -10.16 12.75 -3.24
CA GLY A 204 -10.44 11.44 -3.83
C GLY A 204 -11.03 10.39 -2.89
N GLN A 205 -10.95 10.58 -1.55
CA GLN A 205 -11.53 9.69 -0.54
C GLN A 205 -11.96 10.46 0.71
N TYR A 206 -12.97 9.96 1.42
CA TYR A 206 -13.64 10.65 2.55
C TYR A 206 -12.72 10.90 3.77
N ASP A 207 -11.64 10.13 3.92
CA ASP A 207 -10.67 10.19 5.01
C ASP A 207 -9.29 10.69 4.57
N HIS A 208 -9.09 11.02 3.29
CA HIS A 208 -7.89 11.72 2.84
C HIS A 208 -7.85 13.16 3.36
N ARG A 209 -6.67 13.64 3.67
CA ARG A 209 -6.37 15.02 4.08
C ARG A 209 -5.68 15.81 2.99
N ARG A 210 -5.11 15.10 2.02
CA ARG A 210 -4.35 15.68 0.90
C ARG A 210 -4.40 14.82 -0.33
N ILE A 211 -4.08 15.43 -1.45
CA ILE A 211 -3.69 14.75 -2.68
C ILE A 211 -2.28 15.18 -3.03
N TYR A 212 -1.36 14.23 -3.09
CA TYR A 212 0.03 14.51 -3.44
C TYR A 212 0.15 14.86 -4.92
N GLY A 213 0.98 15.86 -5.22
CA GLY A 213 1.44 16.22 -6.55
C GLY A 213 2.81 15.65 -6.87
N ALA A 214 3.38 16.08 -7.99
CA ALA A 214 4.74 15.69 -8.41
C ALA A 214 5.82 16.08 -7.38
N ASP A 215 5.54 17.03 -6.49
CA ASP A 215 6.39 17.43 -5.38
C ASP A 215 6.48 16.39 -4.24
N TYR A 216 5.80 15.26 -4.32
CA TYR A 216 5.87 14.21 -3.30
C TYR A 216 7.31 13.73 -3.07
N ILE A 217 8.07 13.54 -4.14
CA ILE A 217 9.48 13.15 -4.05
C ILE A 217 10.32 14.20 -3.28
N GLU A 218 10.02 15.49 -3.47
CA GLU A 218 10.72 16.56 -2.76
C GLU A 218 10.32 16.59 -1.28
N ARG A 219 9.07 16.29 -0.95
CA ARG A 219 8.60 16.15 0.44
C ARG A 219 9.35 15.04 1.19
N LEU A 220 9.66 13.91 0.51
CA LEU A 220 10.51 12.85 1.06
C LEU A 220 11.95 13.34 1.30
N ARG A 221 12.53 14.08 0.36
CA ARG A 221 13.87 14.68 0.51
C ARG A 221 13.95 15.69 1.63
N GLN A 222 12.93 16.55 1.80
CA GLN A 222 12.84 17.51 2.89
C GLN A 222 12.78 16.84 4.28
N ALA A 223 12.30 15.60 4.37
CA ALA A 223 12.38 14.82 5.59
C ALA A 223 13.79 14.26 5.86
N GLY A 224 14.74 14.49 4.93
CA GLY A 224 16.14 14.11 5.04
C GLY A 224 16.48 12.76 4.42
N PHE A 225 15.59 12.13 3.67
CA PHE A 225 15.90 10.93 2.90
C PHE A 225 16.66 11.26 1.60
N GLU A 226 17.52 10.36 1.18
CA GLU A 226 17.74 10.20 -0.25
C GLU A 226 16.53 9.49 -0.81
N ALA A 227 15.90 10.02 -1.86
CA ALA A 227 14.65 9.51 -2.39
C ALA A 227 14.69 9.37 -3.91
N ALA A 228 14.18 8.23 -4.39
CA ALA A 228 14.06 7.90 -5.81
C ALA A 228 12.59 7.66 -6.18
N GLU A 229 12.15 8.32 -7.25
CA GLU A 229 10.88 8.03 -7.92
C GLU A 229 11.18 7.10 -9.12
N ILE A 230 10.59 5.93 -9.14
CA ILE A 230 10.93 4.86 -10.08
C ILE A 230 9.69 4.46 -10.87
N ASP A 231 9.73 4.63 -12.20
CA ASP A 231 8.75 4.06 -13.11
C ASP A 231 9.02 2.56 -13.31
N TYR A 232 8.76 1.79 -12.26
CA TYR A 232 9.06 0.36 -12.28
C TYR A 232 8.16 -0.39 -13.27
N ALA A 233 6.93 0.07 -13.49
CA ALA A 233 6.03 -0.53 -14.47
C ALA A 233 6.57 -0.43 -15.90
N ALA A 234 7.36 0.60 -16.22
CA ALA A 234 7.98 0.76 -17.53
C ALA A 234 9.09 -0.25 -17.82
N SER A 235 9.68 -0.89 -16.80
CA SER A 235 10.68 -1.95 -16.98
C SER A 235 10.10 -3.26 -17.51
N PHE A 236 8.77 -3.42 -17.48
CA PHE A 236 8.08 -4.61 -17.98
C PHE A 236 7.64 -4.42 -19.43
N SER A 237 7.73 -5.50 -20.21
CA SER A 237 7.16 -5.51 -21.57
C SER A 237 5.63 -5.24 -21.52
N PRO A 238 5.04 -4.74 -22.63
CA PRO A 238 3.59 -4.55 -22.70
C PRO A 238 2.79 -5.84 -22.43
N GLU A 239 3.35 -7.00 -22.77
CA GLU A 239 2.75 -8.30 -22.51
C GLU A 239 2.75 -8.62 -21.00
N GLU A 240 3.87 -8.44 -20.33
CA GLU A 240 3.99 -8.66 -18.88
C GLU A 240 3.11 -7.70 -18.10
N ARG A 241 3.05 -6.40 -18.48
CA ARG A 241 2.14 -5.43 -17.86
C ARG A 241 0.69 -5.87 -17.95
N ARG A 242 0.25 -6.37 -19.11
CA ARG A 242 -1.09 -6.95 -19.27
C ARG A 242 -1.26 -8.23 -18.46
N ARG A 243 -0.28 -9.14 -18.50
CA ARG A 243 -0.30 -10.41 -17.78
C ARG A 243 -0.44 -10.21 -16.28
N TYR A 244 0.30 -9.29 -15.68
CA TYR A 244 0.24 -9.00 -14.25
C TYR A 244 -0.81 -7.93 -13.91
N ALA A 245 -1.44 -7.32 -14.90
CA ALA A 245 -2.35 -6.18 -14.77
C ALA A 245 -1.73 -5.11 -13.84
N LEU A 246 -0.54 -4.61 -14.22
CA LEU A 246 0.19 -3.61 -13.46
C LEU A 246 -0.39 -2.22 -13.69
N PRO A 247 -0.35 -1.35 -12.66
CA PRO A 247 -0.75 0.05 -12.79
C PRO A 247 0.37 0.88 -13.45
N GLU A 248 0.06 2.13 -13.75
CA GLU A 248 1.05 3.14 -14.15
C GLU A 248 1.60 3.91 -12.93
N ASP A 249 1.46 3.36 -11.73
CA ASP A 249 1.92 3.97 -10.48
C ASP A 249 3.46 3.96 -10.39
N ARG A 250 4.00 4.90 -9.62
CA ARG A 250 5.43 5.01 -9.31
C ARG A 250 5.75 4.23 -8.03
N ILE A 251 7.01 3.76 -7.93
CA ILE A 251 7.60 3.30 -6.67
C ILE A 251 8.42 4.45 -6.09
N TYR A 252 8.17 4.79 -4.84
CA TYR A 252 8.96 5.78 -4.10
C TYR A 252 9.84 5.04 -3.09
N ALA A 253 11.11 4.92 -3.42
CA ALA A 253 12.13 4.30 -2.58
C ALA A 253 12.91 5.39 -1.84
N VAL A 254 13.15 5.16 -0.55
CA VAL A 254 13.91 6.10 0.31
C VAL A 254 15.06 5.38 0.99
N TYR A 255 16.15 6.12 1.21
CA TYR A 255 17.37 5.61 1.84
C TYR A 255 17.83 6.58 2.92
N LYS A 256 18.43 6.04 3.98
CA LYS A 256 19.09 6.81 5.03
C LYS A 256 20.59 6.53 5.01
N HIS A 257 21.37 7.53 4.71
CA HIS A 257 22.83 7.52 4.85
C HIS A 257 23.25 7.92 6.25
#